data_0572753593cd03970fbfad6c73387f1c
#
_entry.id   0572753593cd03970fbfad6c73387f1c
#
_cell.length_a   1.000
_cell.length_b   1.000
_cell.length_c   1.000
_cell.angle_alpha   90.00
_cell.angle_beta   90.00
_cell.angle_gamma   90.00
#
_symmetry.space_group_name_H-M   'P 1'
#
loop_
_entity.id
_entity.type
_entity.pdbx_description
1 polymer ?
#
loop_
_entity_poly.entity_id
_entity_poly.type
_entity_poly.pdbx_seq_one_letter_code
_entity_poly.pdbx_strand_id
1 'polypeptide(L)'
;MEHFGDDLTGAGRRLAQYLAPLRSKDVVVLGVARDGIPIAFEVAEGLGAPLDVVVVRSLTLPFDPEVTFGAVTEEGIRVVNDTVAQQTALGADQIAEVEDAQRVDLERQVQLYRRVHEPVPLFDRVVVIVDDELVSTAPAVAACRLARGRGATRVVVASPAGSAQVIDALQAYADDVVCPDASPFYFYATAESARHRRPHTSDDEVIALLDRSRRTCLDAAVQITSGLVELEGYLTIPSHARGAVIFAHGSGSSRHSLRNRYVAKVLNEAGFATLLFDLLTPAEEANRANVFDIEMLARRLIDATSWLAGRSDIAGLPLGYFGASTGAGAALRAAAASRVDVKAVVSRGGRPDLAGAKLADVTAATLLIVGDRDEIVLELNSRARDAMSAECAIAVVPGATHLFEEPGALEQVARLARDWFLGKLALHTAPR
;
A
#
# COMPACT_ATOMS: atom_id res chain seq x y z
N MET A 1 -18.13 28.51 -13.51
CA MET A 1 -17.57 27.79 -12.35
C MET A 1 -18.55 26.69 -12.04
N GLU A 2 -18.21 25.45 -12.41
CA GLU A 2 -19.00 24.27 -12.03
C GLU A 2 -18.81 24.07 -10.52
N HIS A 3 -19.90 24.05 -9.78
CA HIS A 3 -19.88 23.86 -8.34
C HIS A 3 -19.37 22.45 -8.00
N PHE A 4 -18.26 22.38 -7.27
CA PHE A 4 -17.64 21.14 -6.78
C PHE A 4 -18.53 20.33 -5.80
N GLY A 5 -19.68 20.85 -5.39
CA GLY A 5 -20.48 20.37 -4.26
C GLY A 5 -21.40 19.17 -4.52
N ASP A 6 -21.80 18.89 -5.77
CA ASP A 6 -22.89 17.95 -6.03
C ASP A 6 -22.44 16.53 -6.44
N ASP A 7 -21.17 16.33 -6.82
CA ASP A 7 -20.63 15.03 -7.23
C ASP A 7 -19.26 14.73 -6.56
N LEU A 8 -19.30 14.05 -5.41
CA LEU A 8 -18.12 13.62 -4.68
C LEU A 8 -17.23 12.69 -5.52
N THR A 9 -17.83 11.84 -6.33
CA THR A 9 -17.12 10.93 -7.22
C THR A 9 -16.32 11.70 -8.26
N GLY A 10 -16.94 12.66 -8.93
CA GLY A 10 -16.27 13.52 -9.90
C GLY A 10 -15.17 14.39 -9.26
N ALA A 11 -15.41 14.91 -8.05
CA ALA A 11 -14.42 15.66 -7.29
C ALA A 11 -13.20 14.79 -6.92
N GLY A 12 -13.45 13.56 -6.45
CA GLY A 12 -12.40 12.59 -6.13
C GLY A 12 -11.54 12.21 -7.34
N ARG A 13 -12.15 11.95 -8.49
CA ARG A 13 -11.43 11.66 -9.73
C ARG A 13 -10.54 12.81 -10.20
N ARG A 14 -11.03 14.04 -10.09
CA ARG A 14 -10.21 15.23 -10.39
C ARG A 14 -9.07 15.37 -9.40
N LEU A 15 -9.32 15.20 -8.11
CA LEU A 15 -8.28 15.27 -7.08
C LEU A 15 -7.19 14.22 -7.29
N ALA A 16 -7.56 13.00 -7.71
CA ALA A 16 -6.61 11.94 -8.06
C ALA A 16 -5.64 12.32 -9.19
N GLN A 17 -6.06 13.18 -10.12
CA GLN A 17 -5.19 13.67 -11.20
C GLN A 17 -4.08 14.58 -10.66
N TYR A 18 -4.38 15.46 -9.69
CA TYR A 18 -3.38 16.31 -9.03
C TYR A 18 -2.40 15.48 -8.19
N LEU A 19 -2.86 14.35 -7.65
CA LEU A 19 -2.05 13.41 -6.86
C LEU A 19 -1.31 12.37 -7.70
N ALA A 20 -1.47 12.37 -9.04
CA ALA A 20 -0.85 11.42 -9.95
C ALA A 20 0.68 11.24 -9.78
N PRO A 21 1.49 12.25 -9.40
CA PRO A 21 2.92 12.06 -9.13
C PRO A 21 3.22 11.08 -7.99
N LEU A 22 2.24 10.77 -7.14
CA LEU A 22 2.38 9.81 -6.05
C LEU A 22 2.15 8.35 -6.46
N ARG A 23 1.68 8.06 -7.68
CA ARG A 23 1.40 6.70 -8.17
C ARG A 23 2.60 5.74 -8.10
N SER A 24 3.82 6.26 -8.22
CA SER A 24 5.05 5.47 -8.15
C SER A 24 5.56 5.25 -6.72
N LYS A 25 4.84 5.78 -5.70
CA LYS A 25 5.19 5.66 -4.29
C LYS A 25 4.33 4.60 -3.62
N ASP A 26 4.77 4.13 -2.47
CA ASP A 26 3.96 3.30 -1.60
C ASP A 26 3.03 4.18 -0.77
N VAL A 27 1.82 4.36 -1.31
CA VAL A 27 0.81 5.28 -0.78
C VAL A 27 -0.27 4.52 -0.02
N VAL A 28 -0.75 5.11 1.07
CA VAL A 28 -2.04 4.78 1.69
C VAL A 28 -2.92 6.02 1.64
N VAL A 29 -4.17 5.85 1.26
CA VAL A 29 -5.16 6.93 1.30
C VAL A 29 -5.99 6.77 2.57
N LEU A 30 -6.03 7.81 3.41
CA LEU A 30 -6.88 7.90 4.59
C LEU A 30 -8.02 8.87 4.32
N GLY A 31 -9.24 8.38 4.22
CA GLY A 31 -10.42 9.25 4.15
C GLY A 31 -10.84 9.71 5.55
N VAL A 32 -11.05 10.99 5.74
CA VAL A 32 -11.65 11.52 6.97
C VAL A 32 -13.14 11.15 6.99
N ALA A 33 -13.55 10.45 8.04
CA ALA A 33 -14.94 10.01 8.15
C ALA A 33 -15.86 11.18 8.50
N ARG A 34 -17.01 11.32 7.81
CA ARG A 34 -17.68 10.43 6.83
C ARG A 34 -17.53 10.91 5.39
N ASP A 35 -17.64 12.21 5.17
CA ASP A 35 -17.82 12.81 3.84
C ASP A 35 -16.54 12.79 2.99
N GLY A 36 -15.38 12.68 3.62
CA GLY A 36 -14.11 12.48 2.93
C GLY A 36 -13.97 11.09 2.29
N ILE A 37 -14.71 10.07 2.74
CA ILE A 37 -14.55 8.68 2.27
C ILE A 37 -14.93 8.49 0.78
N PRO A 38 -16.04 9.01 0.24
CA PRO A 38 -16.34 8.89 -1.18
C PRO A 38 -15.26 9.49 -2.09
N ILE A 39 -14.69 10.63 -1.67
CA ILE A 39 -13.60 11.30 -2.39
C ILE A 39 -12.31 10.47 -2.28
N ALA A 40 -11.99 10.01 -1.05
CA ALA A 40 -10.83 9.18 -0.78
C ALA A 40 -10.86 7.87 -1.56
N PHE A 41 -12.05 7.26 -1.74
CA PHE A 41 -12.24 6.07 -2.55
C PHE A 41 -11.78 6.30 -4.01
N GLU A 42 -12.23 7.36 -4.65
CA GLU A 42 -11.85 7.69 -6.03
C GLU A 42 -10.35 8.08 -6.13
N VAL A 43 -9.80 8.71 -5.09
CA VAL A 43 -8.36 9.01 -5.01
C VAL A 43 -7.56 7.70 -4.89
N ALA A 44 -7.98 6.78 -4.03
CA ALA A 44 -7.35 5.47 -3.84
C ALA A 44 -7.37 4.66 -5.14
N GLU A 45 -8.53 4.57 -5.80
CA GLU A 45 -8.70 3.96 -7.12
C GLU A 45 -7.75 4.59 -8.15
N GLY A 46 -7.72 5.93 -8.24
CA GLY A 46 -6.89 6.66 -9.19
C GLY A 46 -5.38 6.52 -8.95
N LEU A 47 -4.95 6.30 -7.71
CA LEU A 47 -3.55 6.06 -7.35
C LEU A 47 -3.16 4.58 -7.38
N GLY A 48 -4.15 3.66 -7.40
CA GLY A 48 -3.93 2.23 -7.18
C GLY A 48 -3.38 1.97 -5.77
N ALA A 49 -3.92 2.66 -4.77
CA ALA A 49 -3.46 2.62 -3.39
C ALA A 49 -4.55 2.04 -2.46
N PRO A 50 -4.17 1.37 -1.35
CA PRO A 50 -5.16 0.95 -0.36
C PRO A 50 -5.85 2.15 0.28
N LEU A 51 -7.15 2.01 0.52
CA LEU A 51 -7.98 2.95 1.25
C LEU A 51 -8.14 2.50 2.70
N ASP A 52 -8.03 3.43 3.64
CA ASP A 52 -8.48 3.25 5.02
C ASP A 52 -9.25 4.50 5.49
N VAL A 53 -9.92 4.38 6.63
CA VAL A 53 -10.64 5.47 7.27
C VAL A 53 -9.87 5.99 8.47
N VAL A 54 -9.86 7.29 8.65
CA VAL A 54 -9.48 7.94 9.91
C VAL A 54 -10.70 8.60 10.53
N VAL A 55 -11.02 8.21 11.77
CA VAL A 55 -12.16 8.81 12.48
C VAL A 55 -11.67 10.02 13.27
N VAL A 56 -12.14 11.17 12.85
CA VAL A 56 -11.88 12.47 13.50
C VAL A 56 -13.21 13.12 13.82
N ARG A 57 -13.31 13.66 15.01
CA ARG A 57 -14.47 14.45 15.44
C ARG A 57 -14.09 15.89 15.71
N SER A 58 -14.77 16.82 15.03
CA SER A 58 -14.65 18.24 15.30
C SER A 58 -15.24 18.56 16.66
N LEU A 59 -14.54 19.40 17.43
CA LEU A 59 -15.04 19.99 18.66
C LEU A 59 -15.58 21.38 18.30
N THR A 60 -16.90 21.52 18.31
CA THR A 60 -17.60 22.74 17.93
C THR A 60 -18.13 23.47 19.16
N LEU A 61 -18.35 24.78 19.04
CA LEU A 61 -18.89 25.57 20.14
C LEU A 61 -20.31 25.12 20.48
N PRO A 62 -20.67 24.98 21.77
CA PRO A 62 -22.01 24.55 22.19
C PRO A 62 -23.13 25.48 21.72
N PHE A 63 -22.83 26.78 21.58
CA PHE A 63 -23.76 27.82 21.18
C PHE A 63 -23.65 28.22 19.72
N ASP A 64 -22.62 27.73 18.98
CA ASP A 64 -22.44 27.96 17.55
C ASP A 64 -21.74 26.72 16.93
N PRO A 65 -22.51 25.71 16.50
CA PRO A 65 -21.96 24.47 15.92
C PRO A 65 -21.18 24.67 14.60
N GLU A 66 -21.27 25.80 13.95
CA GLU A 66 -20.53 26.13 12.74
C GLU A 66 -19.05 26.47 13.06
N VAL A 67 -18.75 26.84 14.30
CA VAL A 67 -17.40 27.23 14.72
C VAL A 67 -16.70 26.05 15.38
N THR A 68 -15.65 25.54 14.70
CA THR A 68 -14.78 24.47 15.22
C THR A 68 -13.63 25.08 16.02
N PHE A 69 -13.52 24.71 17.31
CA PHE A 69 -12.41 25.09 18.18
C PHE A 69 -11.38 24.00 18.37
N GLY A 70 -11.63 22.78 17.92
CA GLY A 70 -10.70 21.67 18.09
C GLY A 70 -11.12 20.41 17.33
N ALA A 71 -10.37 19.34 17.54
CA ALA A 71 -10.69 18.01 17.04
C ALA A 71 -10.08 16.92 17.92
N VAL A 72 -10.68 15.73 17.90
CA VAL A 72 -10.19 14.52 18.57
C VAL A 72 -10.23 13.34 17.60
N THR A 73 -9.20 12.46 17.66
CA THR A 73 -9.09 11.26 16.82
C THR A 73 -9.42 9.98 17.58
N GLU A 74 -9.57 8.88 16.83
CA GLU A 74 -9.77 7.52 17.35
C GLU A 74 -8.69 7.04 18.35
N GLU A 75 -7.48 7.60 18.30
CA GLU A 75 -6.39 7.30 19.25
C GLU A 75 -6.28 8.32 20.39
N GLY A 76 -7.27 9.20 20.53
CA GLY A 76 -7.28 10.21 21.58
C GLY A 76 -6.35 11.39 21.33
N ILE A 77 -5.80 11.54 20.11
CA ILE A 77 -5.02 12.72 19.76
C ILE A 77 -5.97 13.92 19.72
N ARG A 78 -5.67 14.90 20.54
CA ARG A 78 -6.44 16.12 20.69
C ARG A 78 -5.72 17.32 20.09
N VAL A 79 -6.45 18.12 19.36
CA VAL A 79 -6.00 19.42 18.84
C VAL A 79 -7.01 20.46 19.29
N VAL A 80 -6.56 21.53 19.93
CA VAL A 80 -7.39 22.68 20.31
C VAL A 80 -6.79 23.93 19.68
N ASN A 81 -7.63 24.78 19.12
CA ASN A 81 -7.26 26.11 18.67
C ASN A 81 -7.43 27.09 19.85
N ASP A 82 -6.32 27.33 20.55
CA ASP A 82 -6.30 28.18 21.74
C ASP A 82 -6.82 29.62 21.45
N THR A 83 -6.59 30.10 20.23
CA THR A 83 -7.09 31.46 19.83
C THR A 83 -8.61 31.49 19.80
N VAL A 84 -9.25 30.49 19.19
CA VAL A 84 -10.71 30.37 19.15
C VAL A 84 -11.27 30.18 20.56
N ALA A 85 -10.68 29.27 21.35
CA ALA A 85 -11.10 28.99 22.72
C ALA A 85 -11.02 30.27 23.60
N GLN A 86 -9.96 31.07 23.49
CA GLN A 86 -9.79 32.33 24.21
C GLN A 86 -10.78 33.41 23.76
N GLN A 87 -10.96 33.57 22.44
CA GLN A 87 -11.89 34.59 21.90
C GLN A 87 -13.35 34.29 22.25
N THR A 88 -13.70 33.04 22.42
CA THR A 88 -15.06 32.60 22.78
C THR A 88 -15.26 32.39 24.27
N ALA A 89 -14.24 32.67 25.09
CA ALA A 89 -14.25 32.50 26.53
C ALA A 89 -14.67 31.11 27.02
N LEU A 90 -14.34 30.06 26.24
CA LEU A 90 -14.61 28.68 26.59
C LEU A 90 -13.78 28.27 27.81
N GLY A 91 -14.47 27.85 28.88
CA GLY A 91 -13.84 27.29 30.08
C GLY A 91 -13.36 25.86 29.85
N ALA A 92 -12.37 25.43 30.66
CA ALA A 92 -11.83 24.07 30.58
C ALA A 92 -12.90 22.98 30.75
N ASP A 93 -13.88 23.20 31.65
CA ASP A 93 -14.97 22.26 31.90
C ASP A 93 -15.90 22.10 30.69
N GLN A 94 -16.18 23.20 30.00
CA GLN A 94 -17.00 23.19 28.77
C GLN A 94 -16.28 22.46 27.62
N ILE A 95 -14.97 22.66 27.50
CA ILE A 95 -14.15 21.94 26.51
C ILE A 95 -14.19 20.44 26.80
N ALA A 96 -14.04 20.03 28.07
CA ALA A 96 -14.09 18.63 28.47
C ALA A 96 -15.47 18.00 28.19
N GLU A 97 -16.57 18.71 28.50
CA GLU A 97 -17.93 18.23 28.24
C GLU A 97 -18.18 17.99 26.73
N VAL A 98 -17.75 18.92 25.87
CA VAL A 98 -17.86 18.75 24.41
C VAL A 98 -17.00 17.56 23.94
N GLU A 99 -15.79 17.43 24.47
CA GLU A 99 -14.88 16.34 24.10
C GLU A 99 -15.46 14.98 24.51
N ASP A 100 -15.98 14.84 25.72
CA ASP A 100 -16.57 13.60 26.23
C ASP A 100 -17.78 13.17 25.38
N ALA A 101 -18.64 14.12 25.00
CA ALA A 101 -19.77 13.85 24.13
C ALA A 101 -19.31 13.33 22.75
N GLN A 102 -18.27 13.94 22.16
CA GLN A 102 -17.74 13.50 20.86
C GLN A 102 -17.01 12.15 20.94
N ARG A 103 -16.38 11.81 22.06
CA ARG A 103 -15.72 10.51 22.27
C ARG A 103 -16.66 9.33 22.16
N VAL A 104 -17.87 9.45 22.70
CA VAL A 104 -18.89 8.39 22.63
C VAL A 104 -19.24 8.06 21.18
N ASP A 105 -19.48 9.09 20.38
CA ASP A 105 -19.80 8.91 18.95
C ASP A 105 -18.60 8.40 18.16
N LEU A 106 -17.41 8.87 18.48
CA LEU A 106 -16.15 8.45 17.86
C LEU A 106 -15.90 6.97 18.10
N GLU A 107 -16.00 6.50 19.36
CA GLU A 107 -15.82 5.09 19.72
C GLU A 107 -16.83 4.19 19.00
N ARG A 108 -18.10 4.61 18.93
CA ARG A 108 -19.14 3.89 18.18
C ARG A 108 -18.77 3.74 16.72
N GLN A 109 -18.30 4.80 16.05
CA GLN A 109 -17.93 4.77 14.64
C GLN A 109 -16.69 3.91 14.41
N VAL A 110 -15.66 4.04 15.24
CA VAL A 110 -14.46 3.20 15.17
C VAL A 110 -14.83 1.73 15.25
N GLN A 111 -15.63 1.33 16.24
CA GLN A 111 -16.09 -0.05 16.36
C GLN A 111 -16.86 -0.51 15.12
N LEU A 112 -17.71 0.35 14.55
CA LEU A 112 -18.50 0.03 13.38
C LEU A 112 -17.62 -0.23 12.15
N TYR A 113 -16.69 0.66 11.87
CA TYR A 113 -15.82 0.54 10.69
C TYR A 113 -14.79 -0.58 10.85
N ARG A 114 -14.22 -0.76 12.04
CA ARG A 114 -13.20 -1.78 12.33
C ARG A 114 -13.74 -3.21 12.40
N ARG A 115 -15.06 -3.40 12.51
CA ARG A 115 -15.68 -4.73 12.33
C ARG A 115 -15.53 -5.28 10.91
N VAL A 116 -15.50 -4.41 9.93
CA VAL A 116 -15.49 -4.80 8.50
C VAL A 116 -14.18 -4.47 7.81
N HIS A 117 -13.36 -3.59 8.40
CA HIS A 117 -12.12 -3.10 7.79
C HIS A 117 -10.97 -3.04 8.81
N GLU A 118 -9.98 -3.94 8.65
CA GLU A 118 -8.76 -3.90 9.43
C GLU A 118 -7.93 -2.65 9.06
N PRO A 119 -7.27 -2.00 10.03
CA PRO A 119 -6.42 -0.86 9.77
C PRO A 119 -5.30 -1.19 8.78
N VAL A 120 -5.10 -0.32 7.80
CA VAL A 120 -3.96 -0.41 6.88
C VAL A 120 -2.71 0.12 7.58
N PRO A 121 -1.58 -0.63 7.61
CA PRO A 121 -0.33 -0.15 8.20
C PRO A 121 0.19 1.10 7.50
N LEU A 122 0.58 2.12 8.30
CA LEU A 122 1.09 3.40 7.79
C LEU A 122 2.61 3.54 7.90
N PHE A 123 3.25 2.65 8.66
CA PHE A 123 4.68 2.71 8.94
C PHE A 123 5.49 2.68 7.64
N ASP A 124 6.42 3.64 7.50
CA ASP A 124 7.33 3.80 6.37
C ASP A 124 6.64 4.06 5.02
N ARG A 125 5.41 4.61 5.04
CA ARG A 125 4.60 4.86 3.84
C ARG A 125 4.29 6.34 3.66
N VAL A 126 3.94 6.72 2.43
CA VAL A 126 3.34 8.02 2.12
C VAL A 126 1.85 7.94 2.45
N VAL A 127 1.36 8.84 3.26
CA VAL A 127 -0.06 8.89 3.64
C VAL A 127 -0.72 10.10 2.99
N VAL A 128 -1.80 9.89 2.25
CA VAL A 128 -2.65 10.94 1.70
C VAL A 128 -3.94 11.00 2.51
N ILE A 129 -4.09 12.06 3.31
CA ILE A 129 -5.30 12.33 4.09
C ILE A 129 -6.26 13.10 3.19
N VAL A 130 -7.45 12.54 2.97
CA VAL A 130 -8.47 13.14 2.09
C VAL A 130 -9.67 13.56 2.91
N ASP A 131 -10.03 14.84 2.80
CA ASP A 131 -11.25 15.40 3.37
C ASP A 131 -12.12 16.01 2.27
N ASP A 132 -13.40 16.21 2.54
CA ASP A 132 -14.33 16.80 1.57
C ASP A 132 -14.14 18.31 1.44
N GLU A 133 -13.84 19.00 2.55
CA GLU A 133 -13.62 20.44 2.60
C GLU A 133 -12.57 20.83 3.66
N LEU A 134 -11.69 21.78 3.36
CA LEU A 134 -10.75 22.36 4.32
C LEU A 134 -11.27 23.71 4.85
N VAL A 135 -12.21 23.66 5.80
CA VAL A 135 -12.81 24.85 6.44
C VAL A 135 -12.22 25.16 7.81
N SER A 136 -11.60 24.21 8.48
CA SER A 136 -10.86 24.39 9.72
C SER A 136 -9.60 23.55 9.76
N THR A 137 -8.58 24.01 10.52
CA THR A 137 -7.29 23.31 10.58
C THR A 137 -7.31 22.10 11.51
N ALA A 138 -8.11 22.12 12.57
CA ALA A 138 -8.01 21.18 13.68
C ALA A 138 -8.21 19.71 13.27
N PRO A 139 -9.22 19.33 12.45
CA PRO A 139 -9.41 17.94 12.05
C PRO A 139 -8.25 17.41 11.20
N ALA A 140 -7.79 18.19 10.21
CA ALA A 140 -6.68 17.80 9.36
C ALA A 140 -5.35 17.69 10.15
N VAL A 141 -5.09 18.61 11.07
CA VAL A 141 -3.91 18.57 11.97
C VAL A 141 -3.96 17.33 12.86
N ALA A 142 -5.13 16.98 13.41
CA ALA A 142 -5.31 15.80 14.24
C ALA A 142 -5.03 14.52 13.43
N ALA A 143 -5.53 14.43 12.19
CA ALA A 143 -5.26 13.32 11.28
C ALA A 143 -3.77 13.24 10.87
N CYS A 144 -3.09 14.38 10.62
CA CYS A 144 -1.65 14.43 10.36
C CYS A 144 -0.84 13.89 11.54
N ARG A 145 -1.18 14.29 12.76
CA ARG A 145 -0.50 13.79 13.97
C ARG A 145 -0.71 12.29 14.16
N LEU A 146 -1.91 11.78 13.89
CA LEU A 146 -2.18 10.35 13.92
C LEU A 146 -1.33 9.60 12.89
N ALA A 147 -1.32 10.04 11.64
CA ALA A 147 -0.53 9.41 10.59
C ALA A 147 0.97 9.39 10.92
N ARG A 148 1.50 10.50 11.44
CA ARG A 148 2.90 10.59 11.91
C ARG A 148 3.15 9.66 13.10
N GLY A 149 2.24 9.61 14.07
CA GLY A 149 2.32 8.70 15.23
C GLY A 149 2.36 7.22 14.83
N ARG A 150 1.67 6.87 13.73
CA ARG A 150 1.71 5.52 13.12
C ARG A 150 2.92 5.29 12.20
N GLY A 151 3.87 6.23 12.15
CA GLY A 151 5.14 6.08 11.43
C GLY A 151 5.11 6.41 9.95
N ALA A 152 4.15 7.22 9.48
CA ALA A 152 4.16 7.75 8.11
C ALA A 152 5.42 8.56 7.84
N THR A 153 6.11 8.29 6.72
CA THR A 153 7.32 9.01 6.30
C THR A 153 7.00 10.35 5.65
N ARG A 154 5.87 10.45 5.01
CA ARG A 154 5.35 11.66 4.38
C ARG A 154 3.83 11.72 4.54
N VAL A 155 3.32 12.90 4.85
CA VAL A 155 1.88 13.16 4.99
C VAL A 155 1.48 14.25 4.02
N VAL A 156 0.52 13.95 3.16
CA VAL A 156 -0.10 14.88 2.21
C VAL A 156 -1.55 15.07 2.63
N VAL A 157 -2.00 16.30 2.75
CA VAL A 157 -3.43 16.62 2.95
C VAL A 157 -4.02 16.98 1.60
N ALA A 158 -5.16 16.40 1.25
CA ALA A 158 -5.82 16.63 -0.02
C ALA A 158 -7.32 16.85 0.17
N SER A 159 -7.86 17.86 -0.51
CA SER A 159 -9.30 18.15 -0.55
C SER A 159 -9.66 18.82 -1.88
N PRO A 160 -10.86 18.59 -2.41
CA PRO A 160 -11.31 19.28 -3.62
C PRO A 160 -11.35 20.81 -3.47
N ALA A 161 -11.73 21.27 -2.26
CA ALA A 161 -11.97 22.68 -2.01
C ALA A 161 -11.61 23.08 -0.56
N GLY A 162 -11.32 24.36 -0.35
CA GLY A 162 -11.02 24.84 1.00
C GLY A 162 -10.65 26.31 1.09
N SER A 163 -10.55 26.79 2.32
CA SER A 163 -10.09 28.15 2.64
C SER A 163 -8.59 28.29 2.43
N ALA A 164 -8.14 29.28 1.67
CA ALA A 164 -6.74 29.59 1.48
C ALA A 164 -5.98 29.76 2.82
N GLN A 165 -6.60 30.38 3.82
CA GLN A 165 -6.01 30.56 5.15
C GLN A 165 -5.78 29.22 5.88
N VAL A 166 -6.73 28.28 5.74
CA VAL A 166 -6.61 26.94 6.33
C VAL A 166 -5.51 26.14 5.63
N ILE A 167 -5.45 26.23 4.29
CA ILE A 167 -4.41 25.57 3.48
C ILE A 167 -3.02 26.06 3.87
N ASP A 168 -2.83 27.38 3.98
CA ASP A 168 -1.56 27.98 4.40
C ASP A 168 -1.14 27.51 5.81
N ALA A 169 -2.09 27.46 6.75
CA ALA A 169 -1.83 27.01 8.10
C ALA A 169 -1.46 25.50 8.17
N LEU A 170 -2.02 24.68 7.29
CA LEU A 170 -1.74 23.23 7.23
C LEU A 170 -0.33 22.90 6.73
N GLN A 171 0.34 23.80 6.01
CA GLN A 171 1.72 23.62 5.56
C GLN A 171 2.73 23.43 6.72
N ALA A 172 2.37 23.85 7.94
CA ALA A 172 3.19 23.59 9.13
C ALA A 172 3.07 22.13 9.66
N TYR A 173 2.09 21.35 9.21
CA TYR A 173 1.75 20.03 9.74
C TYR A 173 1.82 18.91 8.71
N ALA A 174 1.59 19.23 7.44
CA ALA A 174 1.71 18.31 6.32
C ALA A 174 2.95 18.63 5.48
N ASP A 175 3.51 17.63 4.80
CA ASP A 175 4.63 17.83 3.86
C ASP A 175 4.16 18.47 2.55
N ASP A 176 2.86 18.35 2.25
CA ASP A 176 2.22 18.96 1.09
C ASP A 176 0.72 19.11 1.34
N VAL A 177 0.11 20.12 0.72
CA VAL A 177 -1.34 20.36 0.76
C VAL A 177 -1.85 20.54 -0.66
N VAL A 178 -2.72 19.64 -1.12
CA VAL A 178 -3.29 19.66 -2.47
C VAL A 178 -4.75 20.03 -2.40
N CYS A 179 -5.07 21.27 -2.76
CA CYS A 179 -6.44 21.78 -2.80
C CYS A 179 -6.64 22.60 -4.08
N PRO A 180 -7.21 22.01 -5.14
CA PRO A 180 -7.35 22.68 -6.44
C PRO A 180 -8.26 23.92 -6.42
N ASP A 181 -9.29 23.92 -5.59
CA ASP A 181 -10.21 25.06 -5.43
C ASP A 181 -9.99 25.77 -4.09
N ALA A 182 -8.88 26.52 -4.01
CA ALA A 182 -8.53 27.33 -2.85
C ALA A 182 -9.11 28.73 -2.99
N SER A 183 -10.00 29.15 -2.10
CA SER A 183 -10.62 30.48 -2.13
C SER A 183 -10.44 31.23 -0.80
N PRO A 184 -10.01 32.50 -0.82
CA PRO A 184 -9.98 33.33 0.38
C PRO A 184 -11.37 33.63 0.93
N PHE A 185 -12.43 33.51 0.12
CA PHE A 185 -13.82 33.77 0.50
C PHE A 185 -14.61 32.45 0.71
N TYR A 186 -13.96 31.33 0.80
CA TYR A 186 -14.60 30.02 0.89
C TYR A 186 -15.62 29.94 2.05
N PHE A 187 -15.27 30.50 3.21
CA PHE A 187 -16.15 30.52 4.38
C PHE A 187 -17.49 31.25 4.13
N TYR A 188 -17.45 32.35 3.38
CA TYR A 188 -18.67 33.09 3.05
C TYR A 188 -19.52 32.37 2.01
N ALA A 189 -18.89 31.73 1.05
CA ALA A 189 -19.58 30.96 0.02
C ALA A 189 -20.28 29.73 0.62
N THR A 190 -19.65 29.05 1.60
CA THR A 190 -20.24 27.87 2.27
C THR A 190 -21.37 28.24 3.23
N ALA A 191 -21.30 29.37 3.92
CA ALA A 191 -22.41 29.86 4.77
C ALA A 191 -23.69 30.16 3.95
N GLU A 192 -23.53 30.62 2.71
CA GLU A 192 -24.66 30.86 1.79
C GLU A 192 -25.14 29.50 1.17
N SER A 193 -24.23 28.60 0.90
CA SER A 193 -24.51 27.23 0.39
C SER A 193 -24.99 26.27 1.48
N ALA A 194 -24.81 26.56 2.76
CA ALA A 194 -25.29 25.73 3.88
C ALA A 194 -26.82 25.52 3.87
N ARG A 195 -27.55 26.33 3.15
CA ARG A 195 -29.00 26.16 2.91
C ARG A 195 -29.30 25.01 1.93
N HIS A 196 -28.32 24.53 1.20
CA HIS A 196 -28.44 23.48 0.19
C HIS A 196 -27.49 22.31 0.49
N ARG A 197 -27.17 22.03 1.77
CA ARG A 197 -26.30 20.93 2.14
C ARG A 197 -26.87 19.61 1.62
N ARG A 198 -26.07 18.91 0.83
CA ARG A 198 -26.30 17.49 0.55
C ARG A 198 -26.36 16.71 1.87
N PRO A 199 -27.11 15.59 1.90
CA PRO A 199 -27.08 14.69 3.02
C PRO A 199 -25.63 14.20 3.26
N HIS A 200 -25.22 14.14 4.53
CA HIS A 200 -23.94 13.54 4.91
C HIS A 200 -23.88 12.07 4.46
N THR A 201 -22.70 11.61 4.08
CA THR A 201 -22.44 10.22 3.80
C THR A 201 -22.81 9.36 5.01
N SER A 202 -23.66 8.35 4.81
CA SER A 202 -24.08 7.46 5.88
C SER A 202 -22.98 6.48 6.29
N ASP A 203 -23.05 5.96 7.52
CA ASP A 203 -22.12 4.93 7.98
C ASP A 203 -22.18 3.67 7.08
N ASP A 204 -23.36 3.32 6.55
CA ASP A 204 -23.52 2.20 5.62
C ASP A 204 -22.81 2.43 4.28
N GLU A 205 -22.85 3.66 3.75
CA GLU A 205 -22.10 4.03 2.54
C GLU A 205 -20.60 3.98 2.76
N VAL A 206 -20.13 4.48 3.92
CA VAL A 206 -18.70 4.36 4.30
C VAL A 206 -18.27 2.90 4.32
N ILE A 207 -19.05 2.04 4.99
CA ILE A 207 -18.78 0.60 5.06
C ILE A 207 -18.77 -0.02 3.66
N ALA A 208 -19.74 0.32 2.83
CA ALA A 208 -19.83 -0.21 1.47
C ALA A 208 -18.62 0.18 0.61
N LEU A 209 -18.12 1.42 0.73
CA LEU A 209 -16.94 1.89 0.01
C LEU A 209 -15.65 1.23 0.52
N LEU A 210 -15.48 1.11 1.84
CA LEU A 210 -14.36 0.40 2.44
C LEU A 210 -14.34 -1.08 2.04
N ASP A 211 -15.49 -1.74 2.08
CA ASP A 211 -15.64 -3.13 1.65
C ASP A 211 -15.42 -3.29 0.13
N ARG A 212 -15.93 -2.37 -0.68
CA ARG A 212 -15.67 -2.33 -2.12
C ARG A 212 -14.18 -2.13 -2.42
N SER A 213 -13.49 -1.25 -1.73
CA SER A 213 -12.04 -1.07 -1.86
C SER A 213 -11.26 -2.37 -1.57
N ARG A 214 -11.77 -3.22 -0.67
CA ARG A 214 -11.18 -4.54 -0.36
C ARG A 214 -11.54 -5.63 -1.36
N ARG A 215 -12.79 -5.63 -1.87
CA ARG A 215 -13.32 -6.69 -2.76
C ARG A 215 -12.74 -6.69 -4.17
N THR A 216 -12.00 -5.68 -4.50
CA THR A 216 -11.32 -5.57 -5.79
C THR A 216 -10.04 -6.40 -5.87
N CYS A 217 -9.82 -7.34 -4.93
CA CYS A 217 -8.81 -8.39 -5.06
C CYS A 217 -9.47 -9.71 -5.53
N LEU A 218 -9.06 -10.20 -6.67
CA LEU A 218 -9.27 -11.63 -6.97
C LEU A 218 -8.33 -12.42 -6.05
N ASP A 219 -8.87 -13.24 -5.16
CA ASP A 219 -8.10 -14.22 -4.38
C ASP A 219 -8.63 -15.61 -4.72
N ALA A 220 -7.88 -16.35 -5.51
CA ALA A 220 -8.32 -17.60 -6.07
C ALA A 220 -7.28 -18.70 -5.95
N ALA A 221 -7.74 -19.90 -5.57
CA ALA A 221 -6.98 -21.12 -5.80
C ALA A 221 -6.92 -21.37 -7.31
N VAL A 222 -5.73 -21.65 -7.82
CA VAL A 222 -5.49 -21.87 -9.25
C VAL A 222 -4.72 -23.16 -9.48
N GLN A 223 -4.89 -23.73 -10.66
CA GLN A 223 -4.09 -24.85 -11.16
C GLN A 223 -3.30 -24.40 -12.38
N ILE A 224 -2.03 -24.74 -12.42
CA ILE A 224 -1.08 -24.32 -13.45
C ILE A 224 -0.55 -25.57 -14.14
N THR A 225 -0.88 -25.73 -15.41
CA THR A 225 -0.36 -26.85 -16.20
C THR A 225 1.11 -26.63 -16.52
N SER A 226 1.96 -27.59 -16.17
CA SER A 226 3.37 -27.59 -16.54
C SER A 226 3.78 -28.98 -17.05
N GLY A 227 3.86 -29.11 -18.36
CA GLY A 227 4.07 -30.39 -19.02
C GLY A 227 2.91 -31.37 -18.76
N LEU A 228 3.18 -32.45 -18.01
CA LEU A 228 2.20 -33.51 -17.69
C LEU A 228 1.61 -33.35 -16.27
N VAL A 229 1.96 -32.33 -15.52
CA VAL A 229 1.50 -32.15 -14.15
C VAL A 229 0.71 -30.84 -13.98
N GLU A 230 -0.20 -30.85 -13.00
CA GLU A 230 -0.91 -29.68 -12.52
C GLU A 230 -0.29 -29.23 -11.19
N LEU A 231 0.12 -27.97 -11.12
CA LEU A 231 0.69 -27.34 -9.94
C LEU A 231 -0.36 -26.46 -9.27
N GLU A 232 -0.53 -26.63 -7.97
CA GLU A 232 -1.49 -25.85 -7.21
C GLU A 232 -0.90 -24.50 -6.80
N GLY A 233 -1.72 -23.45 -6.85
CA GLY A 233 -1.31 -22.10 -6.50
C GLY A 233 -2.44 -21.25 -5.89
N TYR A 234 -2.04 -20.09 -5.37
CA TYR A 234 -2.91 -19.00 -4.96
C TYR A 234 -2.53 -17.77 -5.75
N LEU A 235 -3.51 -17.20 -6.46
CA LEU A 235 -3.37 -15.99 -7.24
C LEU A 235 -4.20 -14.89 -6.58
N THR A 236 -3.54 -13.81 -6.17
CA THR A 236 -4.18 -12.61 -5.66
C THR A 236 -3.93 -11.47 -6.63
N ILE A 237 -5.00 -10.80 -7.11
CA ILE A 237 -4.93 -9.67 -8.04
C ILE A 237 -5.64 -8.48 -7.42
N PRO A 238 -4.93 -7.43 -6.97
CA PRO A 238 -5.54 -6.15 -6.59
C PRO A 238 -6.26 -5.51 -7.76
N SER A 239 -7.31 -4.71 -7.49
CA SER A 239 -8.17 -4.06 -8.50
C SER A 239 -7.44 -3.30 -9.59
N HIS A 240 -6.33 -2.66 -9.22
CA HIS A 240 -5.50 -1.89 -10.13
C HIS A 240 -4.06 -2.38 -10.03
N ALA A 241 -3.87 -3.66 -10.37
CA ALA A 241 -2.55 -4.25 -10.35
C ALA A 241 -1.61 -3.47 -11.28
N ARG A 242 -0.48 -3.01 -10.73
CA ARG A 242 0.56 -2.28 -11.47
C ARG A 242 1.67 -3.17 -12.01
N GLY A 243 1.68 -4.43 -11.59
CA GLY A 243 2.62 -5.46 -11.99
C GLY A 243 2.24 -6.77 -11.32
N ALA A 244 2.92 -7.86 -11.67
CA ALA A 244 2.71 -9.15 -11.02
C ALA A 244 4.02 -9.78 -10.58
N VAL A 245 4.02 -10.41 -9.40
CA VAL A 245 5.18 -11.08 -8.79
C VAL A 245 4.87 -12.55 -8.58
N ILE A 246 5.70 -13.41 -9.15
CA ILE A 246 5.59 -14.86 -9.03
C ILE A 246 6.61 -15.34 -8.00
N PHE A 247 6.15 -16.13 -7.04
CA PHE A 247 6.96 -16.62 -5.94
C PHE A 247 7.55 -18.00 -6.24
N ALA A 248 8.88 -18.12 -6.08
CA ALA A 248 9.61 -19.37 -6.10
C ALA A 248 10.05 -19.72 -4.67
N HIS A 249 9.39 -20.70 -4.05
CA HIS A 249 9.71 -21.15 -2.70
C HIS A 249 11.00 -21.95 -2.64
N GLY A 250 11.61 -22.02 -1.44
CA GLY A 250 12.79 -22.83 -1.19
C GLY A 250 12.47 -24.29 -0.93
N SER A 251 13.52 -25.11 -0.78
CA SER A 251 13.43 -26.53 -0.43
C SER A 251 12.70 -26.73 0.91
N GLY A 252 11.79 -27.71 0.98
CA GLY A 252 10.98 -27.99 2.17
C GLY A 252 9.95 -26.89 2.50
N SER A 253 9.59 -26.07 1.51
CA SER A 253 8.57 -25.02 1.61
C SER A 253 7.56 -25.21 0.48
N SER A 254 6.43 -24.48 0.56
CA SER A 254 5.34 -24.56 -0.42
C SER A 254 4.64 -23.20 -0.57
N ARG A 255 3.57 -23.16 -1.37
CA ARG A 255 2.65 -22.01 -1.46
C ARG A 255 2.07 -21.58 -0.10
N HIS A 256 2.10 -22.47 0.91
CA HIS A 256 1.62 -22.19 2.27
C HIS A 256 2.65 -21.53 3.18
N SER A 257 3.88 -21.25 2.72
CA SER A 257 4.93 -20.59 3.49
C SER A 257 4.43 -19.31 4.13
N LEU A 258 4.40 -19.25 5.46
CA LEU A 258 3.95 -18.06 6.20
C LEU A 258 4.80 -16.82 5.86
N ARG A 259 6.13 -17.02 5.67
CA ARG A 259 7.05 -15.94 5.30
C ARG A 259 6.77 -15.40 3.88
N ASN A 260 6.56 -16.28 2.91
CA ASN A 260 6.23 -15.83 1.55
C ASN A 260 4.84 -15.19 1.48
N ARG A 261 3.86 -15.73 2.22
CA ARG A 261 2.51 -15.13 2.33
C ARG A 261 2.54 -13.74 2.96
N TYR A 262 3.39 -13.53 3.97
CA TYR A 262 3.57 -12.22 4.56
C TYR A 262 4.13 -11.20 3.54
N VAL A 263 5.19 -11.57 2.81
CA VAL A 263 5.75 -10.71 1.75
C VAL A 263 4.72 -10.47 0.64
N ALA A 264 3.99 -11.51 0.20
CA ALA A 264 2.95 -11.38 -0.80
C ALA A 264 1.84 -10.42 -0.37
N LYS A 265 1.40 -10.49 0.91
CA LYS A 265 0.42 -9.54 1.48
C LYS A 265 0.92 -8.10 1.34
N VAL A 266 2.16 -7.81 1.72
CA VAL A 266 2.76 -6.46 1.59
C VAL A 266 2.84 -6.00 0.13
N LEU A 267 3.14 -6.92 -0.79
CA LEU A 267 3.14 -6.61 -2.23
C LEU A 267 1.72 -6.38 -2.78
N ASN A 268 0.72 -7.14 -2.33
CA ASN A 268 -0.68 -6.93 -2.71
C ASN A 268 -1.19 -5.55 -2.23
N GLU A 269 -0.85 -5.18 -0.98
CA GLU A 269 -1.15 -3.86 -0.42
C GLU A 269 -0.49 -2.71 -1.19
N ALA A 270 0.67 -2.98 -1.83
CA ALA A 270 1.36 -2.04 -2.72
C ALA A 270 0.85 -2.09 -4.19
N GLY A 271 -0.21 -2.86 -4.47
CA GLY A 271 -0.83 -2.95 -5.79
C GLY A 271 -0.16 -3.92 -6.75
N PHE A 272 0.59 -4.91 -6.27
CA PHE A 272 1.11 -5.99 -7.12
C PHE A 272 0.23 -7.23 -7.05
N ALA A 273 -0.09 -7.82 -8.19
CA ALA A 273 -0.62 -9.18 -8.22
C ALA A 273 0.46 -10.16 -7.74
N THR A 274 0.08 -11.20 -7.01
CA THR A 274 1.01 -12.23 -6.53
C THR A 274 0.52 -13.63 -6.85
N LEU A 275 1.43 -14.48 -7.33
CA LEU A 275 1.22 -15.89 -7.54
C LEU A 275 2.14 -16.70 -6.65
N LEU A 276 1.58 -17.37 -5.64
CA LEU A 276 2.26 -18.35 -4.81
C LEU A 276 1.84 -19.74 -5.28
N PHE A 277 2.76 -20.55 -5.74
CA PHE A 277 2.44 -21.89 -6.23
C PHE A 277 3.51 -22.90 -5.84
N ASP A 278 3.17 -24.16 -5.86
CA ASP A 278 4.10 -25.25 -5.57
C ASP A 278 4.91 -25.57 -6.82
N LEU A 279 6.24 -25.50 -6.71
CA LEU A 279 7.15 -25.80 -7.81
C LEU A 279 7.20 -27.30 -8.16
N LEU A 280 6.77 -28.15 -7.24
CA LEU A 280 6.72 -29.60 -7.36
C LEU A 280 5.37 -30.12 -6.89
N THR A 281 4.92 -31.21 -7.48
CA THR A 281 3.80 -31.99 -6.91
C THR A 281 4.26 -32.73 -5.66
N PRO A 282 3.35 -33.15 -4.75
CA PRO A 282 3.74 -33.98 -3.59
C PRO A 282 4.50 -35.23 -3.93
N ALA A 283 4.17 -35.86 -5.06
CA ALA A 283 4.87 -37.05 -5.55
C ALA A 283 6.30 -36.74 -6.02
N GLU A 284 6.51 -35.61 -6.66
CA GLU A 284 7.84 -35.14 -7.09
C GLU A 284 8.70 -34.71 -5.91
N GLU A 285 8.11 -34.05 -4.91
CA GLU A 285 8.81 -33.61 -3.70
C GLU A 285 9.33 -34.74 -2.84
N ALA A 286 8.68 -35.91 -2.87
CA ALA A 286 9.15 -37.11 -2.20
C ALA A 286 10.54 -37.55 -2.68
N ASN A 287 10.93 -37.21 -3.89
CA ASN A 287 12.28 -37.43 -4.41
C ASN A 287 13.16 -36.19 -4.15
N ARG A 288 14.09 -36.33 -3.18
CA ARG A 288 15.00 -35.23 -2.78
C ARG A 288 15.84 -34.66 -3.94
N ALA A 289 16.13 -35.45 -4.98
CA ALA A 289 16.86 -34.96 -6.14
C ALA A 289 16.08 -33.86 -6.88
N ASN A 290 14.76 -33.98 -7.00
CA ASN A 290 13.91 -32.98 -7.66
C ASN A 290 13.91 -31.65 -6.92
N VAL A 291 13.98 -31.69 -5.58
CA VAL A 291 13.96 -30.47 -4.73
C VAL A 291 15.18 -29.57 -5.02
N PHE A 292 16.27 -30.12 -5.49
CA PHE A 292 17.51 -29.43 -5.86
C PHE A 292 17.76 -29.39 -7.38
N ASP A 293 16.84 -29.90 -8.19
CA ASP A 293 16.92 -29.78 -9.65
C ASP A 293 16.49 -28.39 -10.09
N ILE A 294 17.45 -27.46 -10.04
CA ILE A 294 17.20 -26.03 -10.35
C ILE A 294 16.70 -25.85 -11.80
N GLU A 295 17.09 -26.74 -12.72
CA GLU A 295 16.61 -26.68 -14.10
C GLU A 295 15.13 -27.01 -14.22
N MET A 296 14.71 -28.07 -13.53
CA MET A 296 13.30 -28.45 -13.43
C MET A 296 12.48 -27.36 -12.76
N LEU A 297 12.93 -26.82 -11.62
CA LEU A 297 12.24 -25.75 -10.89
C LEU A 297 12.13 -24.48 -11.74
N ALA A 298 13.18 -24.11 -12.48
CA ALA A 298 13.16 -22.97 -13.38
C ALA A 298 12.16 -23.16 -14.53
N ARG A 299 12.07 -24.37 -15.12
CA ARG A 299 11.03 -24.67 -16.14
C ARG A 299 9.62 -24.51 -15.60
N ARG A 300 9.34 -25.02 -14.37
CA ARG A 300 8.05 -24.85 -13.71
C ARG A 300 7.69 -23.36 -13.54
N LEU A 301 8.68 -22.56 -13.17
CA LEU A 301 8.50 -21.11 -13.01
C LEU A 301 8.24 -20.42 -14.35
N ILE A 302 8.92 -20.82 -15.43
CA ILE A 302 8.67 -20.31 -16.80
C ILE A 302 7.26 -20.66 -17.27
N ASP A 303 6.81 -21.91 -17.03
CA ASP A 303 5.46 -22.34 -17.39
C ASP A 303 4.40 -21.53 -16.62
N ALA A 304 4.59 -21.34 -15.32
CA ALA A 304 3.72 -20.50 -14.48
C ALA A 304 3.72 -19.03 -14.94
N THR A 305 4.86 -18.51 -15.38
CA THR A 305 4.97 -17.16 -15.93
C THR A 305 4.20 -17.04 -17.24
N SER A 306 4.31 -18.01 -18.12
CA SER A 306 3.58 -18.03 -19.41
C SER A 306 2.08 -18.17 -19.17
N TRP A 307 1.67 -19.02 -18.22
CA TRP A 307 0.27 -19.16 -17.82
C TRP A 307 -0.30 -17.85 -17.27
N LEU A 308 0.44 -17.16 -16.37
CA LEU A 308 0.01 -15.91 -15.78
C LEU A 308 -0.07 -14.79 -16.84
N ALA A 309 0.95 -14.66 -17.70
CA ALA A 309 0.98 -13.65 -18.77
C ALA A 309 -0.14 -13.82 -19.81
N GLY A 310 -0.64 -15.04 -20.00
CA GLY A 310 -1.76 -15.35 -20.88
C GLY A 310 -3.14 -14.98 -20.35
N ARG A 311 -3.25 -14.57 -19.08
CA ARG A 311 -4.50 -14.17 -18.46
C ARG A 311 -4.88 -12.74 -18.84
N SER A 312 -6.14 -12.52 -19.17
CA SER A 312 -6.64 -11.18 -19.57
C SER A 312 -6.57 -10.14 -18.46
N ASP A 313 -6.64 -10.56 -17.19
CA ASP A 313 -6.58 -9.72 -16.00
C ASP A 313 -5.15 -9.32 -15.60
N ILE A 314 -4.13 -9.94 -16.20
CA ILE A 314 -2.70 -9.67 -16.00
C ILE A 314 -2.04 -9.15 -17.29
N ALA A 315 -2.70 -9.27 -18.43
CA ALA A 315 -2.13 -8.94 -19.73
C ALA A 315 -1.54 -7.52 -19.78
N GLY A 316 -0.27 -7.43 -20.20
CA GLY A 316 0.44 -6.15 -20.31
C GLY A 316 1.05 -5.62 -19.01
N LEU A 317 0.85 -6.29 -17.87
CA LEU A 317 1.52 -5.92 -16.63
C LEU A 317 2.99 -6.38 -16.64
N PRO A 318 3.93 -5.57 -16.12
CA PRO A 318 5.31 -5.99 -15.94
C PRO A 318 5.40 -7.10 -14.89
N LEU A 319 6.26 -8.09 -15.15
CA LEU A 319 6.41 -9.27 -14.32
C LEU A 319 7.73 -9.27 -13.54
N GLY A 320 7.68 -9.77 -12.31
CA GLY A 320 8.84 -9.98 -11.45
C GLY A 320 8.82 -11.34 -10.76
N TYR A 321 9.97 -11.74 -10.23
CA TYR A 321 10.13 -12.95 -9.42
C TYR A 321 10.55 -12.62 -8.00
N PHE A 322 9.98 -13.34 -7.03
CA PHE A 322 10.47 -13.37 -5.65
C PHE A 322 10.92 -14.80 -5.32
N GLY A 323 12.23 -15.00 -5.19
CA GLY A 323 12.82 -16.31 -4.89
C GLY A 323 13.34 -16.41 -3.46
N ALA A 324 13.08 -17.52 -2.78
CA ALA A 324 13.60 -17.79 -1.44
C ALA A 324 14.54 -19.01 -1.46
N SER A 325 15.72 -18.90 -0.83
CA SER A 325 16.71 -19.98 -0.74
C SER A 325 17.01 -20.60 -2.11
N THR A 326 16.80 -21.94 -2.32
CA THR A 326 16.94 -22.62 -3.62
C THR A 326 16.03 -22.03 -4.70
N GLY A 327 14.84 -21.54 -4.33
CA GLY A 327 13.91 -20.87 -5.25
C GLY A 327 14.49 -19.61 -5.89
N ALA A 328 15.44 -18.93 -5.23
CA ALA A 328 16.13 -17.79 -5.83
C ALA A 328 17.03 -18.20 -7.01
N GLY A 329 17.73 -19.34 -6.89
CA GLY A 329 18.49 -19.92 -8.01
C GLY A 329 17.60 -20.27 -9.19
N ALA A 330 16.42 -20.88 -8.91
CA ALA A 330 15.42 -21.18 -9.94
C ALA A 330 14.87 -19.90 -10.58
N ALA A 331 14.57 -18.86 -9.80
CA ALA A 331 14.07 -17.58 -10.28
C ALA A 331 15.06 -16.88 -11.22
N LEU A 332 16.34 -16.81 -10.85
CA LEU A 332 17.39 -16.23 -11.68
C LEU A 332 17.62 -17.01 -12.97
N ARG A 333 17.66 -18.36 -12.85
CA ARG A 333 17.79 -19.22 -14.04
C ARG A 333 16.58 -19.08 -14.98
N ALA A 334 15.37 -18.96 -14.44
CA ALA A 334 14.16 -18.74 -15.22
C ALA A 334 14.17 -17.34 -15.87
N ALA A 335 14.58 -16.29 -15.16
CA ALA A 335 14.70 -14.95 -15.70
C ALA A 335 15.70 -14.88 -16.87
N ALA A 336 16.79 -15.63 -16.80
CA ALA A 336 17.78 -15.72 -17.89
C ALA A 336 17.26 -16.48 -19.13
N ALA A 337 16.26 -17.38 -18.98
CA ALA A 337 15.77 -18.25 -20.04
C ALA A 337 14.32 -17.95 -20.46
N SER A 338 13.63 -17.04 -19.75
CA SER A 338 12.22 -16.76 -19.98
C SER A 338 11.96 -16.17 -21.37
N ARG A 339 10.91 -16.68 -22.00
CA ARG A 339 10.36 -16.08 -23.23
C ARG A 339 9.50 -14.85 -22.93
N VAL A 340 9.14 -14.67 -21.67
CA VAL A 340 8.41 -13.51 -21.16
C VAL A 340 9.41 -12.58 -20.50
N ASP A 341 9.31 -11.30 -20.75
CA ASP A 341 10.22 -10.28 -20.26
C ASP A 341 10.02 -10.03 -18.76
N VAL A 342 10.83 -10.69 -17.93
CA VAL A 342 10.87 -10.50 -16.47
C VAL A 342 11.73 -9.28 -16.18
N LYS A 343 11.14 -8.25 -15.56
CA LYS A 343 11.79 -6.95 -15.32
C LYS A 343 12.62 -6.89 -14.05
N ALA A 344 12.18 -7.62 -13.01
CA ALA A 344 12.83 -7.58 -11.69
C ALA A 344 12.85 -8.93 -11.00
N VAL A 345 13.92 -9.19 -10.25
CA VAL A 345 14.04 -10.34 -9.37
C VAL A 345 14.42 -9.87 -7.96
N VAL A 346 13.75 -10.41 -6.95
CA VAL A 346 14.14 -10.28 -5.54
C VAL A 346 14.50 -11.67 -5.00
N SER A 347 15.67 -11.79 -4.40
CA SER A 347 16.19 -13.01 -3.76
C SER A 347 16.23 -12.79 -2.25
N ARG A 348 15.53 -13.60 -1.46
CA ARG A 348 15.56 -13.58 0.01
C ARG A 348 16.33 -14.78 0.56
N GLY A 349 17.47 -14.53 1.23
CA GLY A 349 18.35 -15.58 1.75
C GLY A 349 18.67 -16.61 0.66
N GLY A 350 18.86 -16.11 -0.56
CA GLY A 350 18.86 -16.93 -1.75
C GLY A 350 20.19 -17.60 -2.04
N ARG A 351 20.11 -18.65 -2.85
CA ARG A 351 21.24 -19.38 -3.43
C ARG A 351 21.37 -19.03 -4.93
N PRO A 352 21.75 -17.78 -5.27
CA PRO A 352 21.90 -17.35 -6.66
C PRO A 352 22.98 -18.13 -7.40
N ASP A 353 23.98 -18.63 -6.69
CA ASP A 353 25.05 -19.48 -7.19
C ASP A 353 24.51 -20.74 -7.93
N LEU A 354 23.33 -21.23 -7.55
CA LEU A 354 22.68 -22.37 -8.20
C LEU A 354 22.19 -22.07 -9.62
N ALA A 355 22.07 -20.81 -10.03
CA ALA A 355 21.83 -20.45 -11.43
C ALA A 355 23.08 -20.64 -12.33
N GLY A 356 24.25 -20.78 -11.72
CA GLY A 356 25.50 -21.07 -12.42
C GLY A 356 25.86 -20.02 -13.47
N ALA A 357 26.36 -20.46 -14.62
CA ALA A 357 26.75 -19.57 -15.72
C ALA A 357 25.59 -18.74 -16.27
N LYS A 358 24.32 -19.09 -15.97
CA LYS A 358 23.14 -18.34 -16.41
C LYS A 358 22.98 -16.99 -15.72
N LEU A 359 23.73 -16.71 -14.66
CA LEU A 359 23.75 -15.39 -14.03
C LEU A 359 24.12 -14.27 -15.00
N ALA A 360 25.06 -14.51 -15.91
CA ALA A 360 25.49 -13.53 -16.91
C ALA A 360 24.40 -13.20 -17.96
N ASP A 361 23.44 -14.12 -18.16
CA ASP A 361 22.34 -13.97 -19.12
C ASP A 361 21.11 -13.27 -18.50
N VAL A 362 21.10 -13.01 -17.17
CA VAL A 362 19.98 -12.32 -16.49
C VAL A 362 19.98 -10.86 -16.89
N THR A 363 18.87 -10.41 -17.47
CA THR A 363 18.63 -8.98 -17.84
C THR A 363 17.78 -8.24 -16.82
N ALA A 364 17.08 -8.99 -15.94
CA ALA A 364 16.21 -8.43 -14.91
C ALA A 364 17.01 -7.71 -13.82
N ALA A 365 16.56 -6.52 -13.43
CA ALA A 365 17.12 -5.82 -12.27
C ALA A 365 16.95 -6.68 -11.01
N THR A 366 18.03 -6.98 -10.31
CA THR A 366 18.06 -7.98 -9.23
C THR A 366 18.41 -7.37 -7.89
N LEU A 367 17.62 -7.69 -6.84
CA LEU A 367 17.92 -7.38 -5.44
C LEU A 367 18.19 -8.69 -4.67
N LEU A 368 19.38 -8.78 -4.06
CA LEU A 368 19.79 -9.88 -3.22
C LEU A 368 19.69 -9.46 -1.75
N ILE A 369 18.73 -10.00 -1.01
CA ILE A 369 18.50 -9.69 0.42
C ILE A 369 19.09 -10.82 1.26
N VAL A 370 20.04 -10.51 2.13
CA VAL A 370 20.78 -11.49 2.95
C VAL A 370 20.86 -11.01 4.40
N GLY A 371 20.72 -11.92 5.35
CA GLY A 371 20.99 -11.64 6.76
C GLY A 371 22.50 -11.52 7.03
N ASP A 372 22.94 -10.60 7.87
CA ASP A 372 24.36 -10.41 8.21
C ASP A 372 24.98 -11.60 8.97
N ARG A 373 24.12 -12.41 9.62
CA ARG A 373 24.55 -13.64 10.31
C ARG A 373 24.59 -14.87 9.41
N ASP A 374 24.23 -14.74 8.13
CA ASP A 374 24.33 -15.80 7.13
C ASP A 374 25.55 -15.58 6.22
N GLU A 375 26.74 -15.59 6.83
CA GLU A 375 28.01 -15.22 6.19
C GLU A 375 28.29 -16.01 4.91
N ILE A 376 28.00 -17.31 4.91
CA ILE A 376 28.20 -18.17 3.74
C ILE A 376 27.32 -17.72 2.58
N VAL A 377 26.05 -17.47 2.85
CA VAL A 377 25.10 -17.00 1.82
C VAL A 377 25.46 -15.60 1.37
N LEU A 378 25.93 -14.73 2.27
CA LEU A 378 26.38 -13.39 1.91
C LEU A 378 27.55 -13.42 0.92
N GLU A 379 28.53 -14.29 1.14
CA GLU A 379 29.64 -14.49 0.19
C GLU A 379 29.15 -15.02 -1.17
N LEU A 380 28.25 -16.00 -1.19
CA LEU A 380 27.67 -16.55 -2.42
C LEU A 380 26.89 -15.48 -3.20
N ASN A 381 26.14 -14.63 -2.51
CA ASN A 381 25.41 -13.53 -3.13
C ASN A 381 26.38 -12.44 -3.68
N SER A 382 27.48 -12.15 -3.00
CA SER A 382 28.49 -11.22 -3.49
C SER A 382 29.13 -11.71 -4.78
N ARG A 383 29.51 -12.97 -4.84
CA ARG A 383 30.06 -13.61 -6.07
C ARG A 383 29.02 -13.61 -7.21
N ALA A 384 27.77 -13.91 -6.88
CA ALA A 384 26.70 -13.91 -7.89
C ALA A 384 26.46 -12.50 -8.46
N ARG A 385 26.44 -11.46 -7.63
CA ARG A 385 26.37 -10.07 -8.10
C ARG A 385 27.47 -9.75 -9.09
N ASP A 386 28.71 -10.13 -8.75
CA ASP A 386 29.88 -9.85 -9.59
C ASP A 386 29.87 -10.62 -10.93
N ALA A 387 29.09 -11.70 -11.02
CA ALA A 387 28.87 -12.50 -12.24
C ALA A 387 27.70 -11.99 -13.11
N MET A 388 26.87 -11.05 -12.61
CA MET A 388 25.73 -10.52 -13.34
C MET A 388 26.12 -9.31 -14.15
N SER A 389 25.56 -9.19 -15.38
CA SER A 389 25.77 -8.02 -16.25
C SER A 389 24.70 -6.94 -16.05
N ALA A 390 23.52 -7.33 -15.59
CA ALA A 390 22.43 -6.41 -15.28
C ALA A 390 22.60 -5.73 -13.91
N GLU A 391 21.76 -4.72 -13.66
CA GLU A 391 21.70 -4.07 -12.34
C GLU A 391 21.45 -5.10 -11.24
N CYS A 392 22.39 -5.19 -10.29
CA CYS A 392 22.29 -6.10 -9.16
C CYS A 392 22.74 -5.40 -7.87
N ALA A 393 21.83 -5.30 -6.91
CA ALA A 393 22.09 -4.73 -5.59
C ALA A 393 22.05 -5.80 -4.50
N ILE A 394 22.85 -5.63 -3.43
CA ILE A 394 22.78 -6.43 -2.21
C ILE A 394 22.26 -5.56 -1.08
N ALA A 395 21.24 -6.06 -0.37
CA ALA A 395 20.74 -5.48 0.86
C ALA A 395 21.01 -6.44 2.02
N VAL A 396 21.77 -5.99 3.00
CA VAL A 396 22.08 -6.78 4.19
C VAL A 396 21.12 -6.36 5.31
N VAL A 397 20.44 -7.36 5.90
CA VAL A 397 19.51 -7.16 7.03
C VAL A 397 20.26 -7.39 8.33
N PRO A 398 20.50 -6.35 9.15
CA PRO A 398 21.29 -6.46 10.37
C PRO A 398 20.65 -7.41 11.40
N GLY A 399 21.45 -8.25 12.02
CA GLY A 399 21.02 -9.20 13.05
C GLY A 399 20.26 -10.40 12.54
N ALA A 400 19.95 -10.49 11.25
CA ALA A 400 19.15 -11.55 10.69
C ALA A 400 19.96 -12.79 10.31
N THR A 401 19.37 -13.98 10.57
CA THR A 401 19.83 -15.28 10.10
C THR A 401 19.21 -15.63 8.74
N HIS A 402 19.48 -16.83 8.23
CA HIS A 402 18.97 -17.31 6.94
C HIS A 402 17.44 -17.26 6.79
N LEU A 403 16.71 -17.48 7.87
CA LEU A 403 15.25 -17.57 7.85
C LEU A 403 14.53 -16.25 8.13
N PHE A 404 15.26 -15.20 8.60
CA PHE A 404 14.70 -13.90 8.97
C PHE A 404 13.59 -14.02 10.02
N GLU A 405 13.83 -14.83 11.06
CA GLU A 405 12.88 -15.07 12.15
C GLU A 405 13.02 -14.07 13.30
N GLU A 406 14.07 -13.27 13.28
CA GLU A 406 14.32 -12.23 14.26
C GLU A 406 13.27 -11.11 14.14
N PRO A 407 12.88 -10.50 15.28
CA PRO A 407 11.89 -9.41 15.28
C PRO A 407 12.25 -8.28 14.30
N GLY A 408 11.34 -7.93 13.41
CA GLY A 408 11.54 -6.88 12.41
C GLY A 408 12.31 -7.27 11.16
N ALA A 409 12.96 -8.45 11.13
CA ALA A 409 13.76 -8.88 9.99
C ALA A 409 12.93 -9.19 8.74
N LEU A 410 11.83 -9.92 8.91
CA LEU A 410 10.93 -10.24 7.80
C LEU A 410 10.19 -9.01 7.28
N GLU A 411 9.81 -8.08 8.15
CA GLU A 411 9.24 -6.79 7.82
C GLU A 411 10.20 -5.96 6.96
N GLN A 412 11.50 -5.97 7.30
CA GLN A 412 12.52 -5.28 6.51
C GLN A 412 12.68 -5.94 5.13
N VAL A 413 12.67 -7.28 5.05
CA VAL A 413 12.68 -8.01 3.77
C VAL A 413 11.49 -7.59 2.91
N ALA A 414 10.28 -7.56 3.48
CA ALA A 414 9.07 -7.23 2.74
C ALA A 414 9.10 -5.78 2.22
N ARG A 415 9.60 -4.83 3.02
CA ARG A 415 9.79 -3.44 2.58
C ARG A 415 10.80 -3.32 1.44
N LEU A 416 11.97 -3.94 1.59
CA LEU A 416 13.01 -3.93 0.55
C LEU A 416 12.49 -4.52 -0.77
N ALA A 417 11.74 -5.62 -0.70
CA ALA A 417 11.13 -6.24 -1.87
C ALA A 417 10.07 -5.33 -2.51
N ARG A 418 9.19 -4.75 -1.70
CA ARG A 418 8.17 -3.78 -2.14
C ARG A 418 8.81 -2.60 -2.87
N ASP A 419 9.79 -1.95 -2.26
CA ASP A 419 10.44 -0.75 -2.80
C ASP A 419 11.18 -1.05 -4.09
N TRP A 420 11.82 -2.23 -4.17
CA TRP A 420 12.45 -2.68 -5.41
C TRP A 420 11.46 -2.87 -6.53
N PHE A 421 10.36 -3.58 -6.28
CA PHE A 421 9.33 -3.80 -7.30
C PHE A 421 8.62 -2.49 -7.69
N LEU A 422 8.35 -1.59 -6.74
CA LEU A 422 7.80 -0.26 -7.06
C LEU A 422 8.71 0.53 -8.01
N GLY A 423 10.03 0.45 -7.81
CA GLY A 423 10.99 1.14 -8.66
C GLY A 423 11.22 0.47 -10.03
N LYS A 424 11.03 -0.87 -10.15
CA LYS A 424 11.40 -1.64 -11.35
C LYS A 424 10.22 -2.14 -12.18
N LEU A 425 9.03 -2.29 -11.56
CA LEU A 425 7.80 -2.72 -12.24
C LEU A 425 6.84 -1.54 -12.50
N ALA A 426 7.34 -0.29 -12.50
CA ALA A 426 6.52 0.85 -12.90
C ALA A 426 6.11 0.71 -14.37
N LEU A 427 4.80 0.84 -14.65
CA LEU A 427 4.32 0.98 -16.02
C LEU A 427 5.00 2.21 -16.63
N HIS A 428 5.85 2.03 -17.61
CA HIS A 428 6.32 3.14 -18.44
C HIS A 428 5.12 3.64 -19.24
N THR A 429 4.40 4.63 -18.72
CA THR A 429 3.53 5.43 -19.57
C THR A 429 4.45 6.19 -20.52
N ALA A 430 4.59 5.67 -21.74
CA ALA A 430 5.22 6.44 -22.80
C ALA A 430 4.48 7.78 -22.92
N PRO A 431 5.18 8.91 -22.97
CA PRO A 431 4.55 10.20 -23.24
C PRO A 431 3.88 10.11 -24.61
N ARG A 432 2.56 10.33 -24.68
CA ARG A 432 1.82 10.58 -25.92
C ARG A 432 2.05 12.02 -26.36
#